data_cdab9cc8a696bf3042108afd9692e1ae
#
_entry.id   cdab9cc8a696bf3042108afd9692e1ae
#
_cell.length_a   1.000
_cell.length_b   1.000
_cell.length_c   1.000
_cell.angle_alpha   90.00
_cell.angle_beta   90.00
_cell.angle_gamma   90.00
#
_symmetry.space_group_name_H-M   'P 1'
#
loop_
_entity.id
_entity.type
_entity.pdbx_description
1 polymer ?
#
loop_
_entity_poly.entity_id
_entity_poly.type
_entity_poly.pdbx_seq_one_letter_code
_entity_poly.pdbx_strand_id
1 'polypeptide(L)'
;MPSTANVGPQEMPRNLELVNLLAARNERESIQIAVRPKVSWGGLGNAGVVQVQCSDLCSTSGDRLVVGQSIKMRRVVPILGVPDALVPLDLPVSQISLLPGETTAVWVSIDVPSAQPPGEYEGEIIITATKADAEIPSQCLGKSEKHQIYRDLRSCLEMVEPIDGKPVDELVERLKSATTSLKRVLLSPLFSEFVSYNGSVDMMEEDAISSLSVRVKIHMTVWDFILPETPSLPAVFGISDTVIEDRFGVEHGSDEWYEALDQHFKWLLQYRLSPYFCRWGDSMRVLTYTCPWPADHPKSDEYFSNPRLAAYALPYSRSVSGGDAAKDYMQKQIEILRTKSHWKKAYFYLWDEPLNLEQYESLRSIASEIHAYAPDARVLTTYYCGPSDAPLAPTAFEAFVKVPKFLRPHTQIYCTSEWVLGNREDLVKDIIAEIQPENGEEWWTYVCMGPSDPHPNWHLGMRGTQHRAVMWRVWKEGGTGFLYWGANCYEKANVPSAEIRFRRGLPPGDGVLFYPGKVFSSSNEPVASVRLERILSGLQDIEYLRLYSSRYGRDEGLALLEKTGLYQGPERYTLEHMPIDAMRGEIFNACRS
;
A
#
# COMPACT_ATOMS: atom_id res chain seq x y z
N MET A 1 5.00 5.12 18.09
CA MET A 1 4.00 4.06 17.85
C MET A 1 4.47 3.24 16.66
N PRO A 2 4.27 1.90 16.66
CA PRO A 2 4.65 1.07 15.52
C PRO A 2 3.85 1.43 14.26
N SER A 3 4.40 1.08 13.10
CA SER A 3 3.75 1.32 11.79
C SER A 3 2.41 0.59 11.64
N THR A 4 2.19 -0.49 12.39
CA THR A 4 0.93 -1.24 12.41
C THR A 4 -0.19 -0.58 13.22
N ALA A 5 0.10 0.42 14.04
CA ALA A 5 -0.92 1.10 14.84
C ALA A 5 -1.82 1.98 13.97
N ASN A 6 -3.12 2.01 14.29
CA ASN A 6 -4.05 3.00 13.76
C ASN A 6 -4.17 4.12 14.80
N VAL A 7 -3.58 5.27 14.50
CA VAL A 7 -3.57 6.42 15.43
C VAL A 7 -4.91 7.13 15.33
N GLY A 8 -5.74 6.94 16.35
CA GLY A 8 -7.08 7.57 16.43
C GLY A 8 -7.13 8.77 17.38
N PRO A 9 -8.23 9.51 17.38
CA PRO A 9 -8.43 10.69 18.24
C PRO A 9 -8.42 10.36 19.74
N GLN A 10 -8.71 9.11 20.11
CA GLN A 10 -8.75 8.64 21.51
C GLN A 10 -7.47 7.98 21.98
N GLU A 11 -6.42 7.96 21.16
CA GLU A 11 -5.14 7.34 21.54
C GLU A 11 -4.60 8.01 22.81
N MET A 12 -4.26 7.18 23.80
CA MET A 12 -3.74 7.68 25.08
C MET A 12 -2.31 8.19 24.90
N PRO A 13 -1.98 9.38 25.42
CA PRO A 13 -0.64 9.90 25.35
C PRO A 13 0.33 9.00 26.14
N ARG A 14 1.49 8.75 25.54
CA ARG A 14 2.59 8.00 26.19
C ARG A 14 3.83 8.87 26.19
N ASN A 15 4.55 8.86 27.29
CA ASN A 15 5.89 9.44 27.31
C ASN A 15 6.81 8.50 26.53
N LEU A 16 7.33 9.01 25.41
CA LEU A 16 8.27 8.28 24.59
C LEU A 16 9.55 9.12 24.46
N GLU A 17 10.62 8.64 25.06
CA GLU A 17 11.94 9.30 25.01
C GLU A 17 12.87 8.63 24.00
N LEU A 18 12.68 7.35 23.75
CA LEU A 18 13.53 6.54 22.89
C LEU A 18 12.71 5.60 22.02
N VAL A 19 13.06 5.53 20.74
CA VAL A 19 12.56 4.54 19.78
C VAL A 19 13.72 3.67 19.35
N ASN A 20 13.59 2.36 19.53
CA ASN A 20 14.52 1.37 19.00
C ASN A 20 13.97 0.79 17.72
N LEU A 21 14.76 0.78 16.67
CA LEU A 21 14.44 0.24 15.35
C LEU A 21 15.48 -0.79 14.94
N LEU A 22 15.04 -1.79 14.20
CA LEU A 22 15.87 -2.85 13.65
C LEU A 22 15.60 -2.98 12.17
N ALA A 23 16.62 -2.95 11.35
CA ALA A 23 16.47 -3.15 9.91
C ALA A 23 17.68 -3.85 9.30
N ALA A 24 17.42 -4.65 8.26
CA ALA A 24 18.44 -5.10 7.35
C ALA A 24 18.84 -3.99 6.38
N ARG A 25 19.92 -4.18 5.64
CA ARG A 25 20.23 -3.34 4.48
C ARG A 25 19.23 -3.61 3.35
N ASN A 26 18.96 -2.63 2.50
CA ASN A 26 17.93 -2.65 1.46
C ASN A 26 16.51 -2.86 2.02
N GLU A 27 16.25 -2.30 3.20
CA GLU A 27 14.96 -2.34 3.88
C GLU A 27 14.45 -0.94 4.18
N ARG A 28 13.13 -0.78 4.22
CA ARG A 28 12.46 0.38 4.79
C ARG A 28 11.81 0.01 6.11
N GLU A 29 12.18 0.71 7.17
CA GLU A 29 11.49 0.63 8.45
C GLU A 29 10.71 1.93 8.72
N SER A 30 9.60 1.84 9.43
CA SER A 30 8.73 3.00 9.65
C SER A 30 8.13 3.02 11.04
N ILE A 31 7.99 4.22 11.57
CA ILE A 31 7.31 4.50 12.85
C ILE A 31 6.30 5.63 12.69
N GLN A 32 5.43 5.76 13.67
CA GLN A 32 4.48 6.87 13.76
C GLN A 32 4.69 7.62 15.08
N ILE A 33 4.70 8.95 15.00
CA ILE A 33 4.71 9.85 16.15
C ILE A 33 3.36 10.55 16.20
N ALA A 34 2.52 10.15 17.15
CA ALA A 34 1.23 10.78 17.37
C ALA A 34 1.41 12.09 18.15
N VAL A 35 0.83 13.14 17.66
CA VAL A 35 0.87 14.49 18.24
C VAL A 35 -0.55 14.95 18.50
N ARG A 36 -0.82 15.37 19.75
CA ARG A 36 -2.10 15.98 20.16
C ARG A 36 -1.82 17.20 21.03
N PRO A 37 -2.13 18.42 20.55
CA PRO A 37 -2.02 19.60 21.38
C PRO A 37 -3.10 19.58 22.48
N LYS A 38 -2.73 19.99 23.69
CA LYS A 38 -3.71 20.18 24.78
C LYS A 38 -4.58 21.39 24.50
N VAL A 39 -5.81 21.38 25.03
CA VAL A 39 -6.80 22.46 24.83
C VAL A 39 -6.30 23.81 25.35
N SER A 40 -5.46 23.80 26.42
CA SER A 40 -4.84 25.02 26.99
C SER A 40 -3.75 25.64 26.11
N TRP A 41 -3.34 24.98 25.04
CA TRP A 41 -2.31 25.45 24.14
C TRP A 41 -2.89 26.45 23.13
N GLY A 42 -2.78 27.71 23.44
CA GLY A 42 -3.28 28.79 22.60
C GLY A 42 -4.64 29.37 22.99
N GLY A 43 -5.30 28.83 24.02
CA GLY A 43 -6.66 29.20 24.43
C GLY A 43 -7.74 28.61 23.55
N LEU A 44 -8.99 28.65 24.02
CA LEU A 44 -10.17 28.26 23.24
C LEU A 44 -10.23 29.08 21.95
N GLY A 45 -10.08 28.39 20.81
CA GLY A 45 -10.27 29.00 19.50
C GLY A 45 -8.99 29.33 18.72
N ASN A 46 -7.80 29.04 19.22
CA ASN A 46 -6.56 29.24 18.46
C ASN A 46 -5.99 27.90 17.97
N ALA A 47 -5.78 27.78 16.66
CA ALA A 47 -4.98 26.69 16.11
C ALA A 47 -3.51 26.86 16.60
N GLY A 48 -2.91 25.75 17.02
CA GLY A 48 -1.48 25.73 17.35
C GLY A 48 -0.65 25.34 16.15
N VAL A 49 0.61 25.78 16.12
CA VAL A 49 1.60 25.34 15.15
C VAL A 49 2.54 24.35 15.82
N VAL A 50 2.62 23.15 15.24
CA VAL A 50 3.61 22.15 15.61
C VAL A 50 4.71 22.17 14.56
N GLN A 51 5.92 22.44 14.98
CA GLN A 51 7.11 22.26 14.16
C GLN A 51 7.68 20.87 14.43
N VAL A 52 7.90 20.11 13.35
CA VAL A 52 8.53 18.80 13.41
C VAL A 52 9.86 18.88 12.69
N GLN A 53 10.93 18.52 13.37
CA GLN A 53 12.29 18.50 12.83
C GLN A 53 12.90 17.13 13.01
N CYS A 54 13.59 16.62 11.98
CA CYS A 54 14.33 15.37 12.04
C CYS A 54 15.82 15.62 11.81
N SER A 55 16.67 14.95 12.56
CA SER A 55 18.12 14.92 12.31
C SER A 55 18.50 13.71 11.44
N ASP A 56 19.68 13.75 10.83
CA ASP A 56 20.32 12.54 10.32
C ASP A 56 20.50 11.51 11.45
N LEU A 57 20.49 10.23 11.10
CA LEU A 57 20.94 9.18 12.01
C LEU A 57 22.41 8.90 11.72
N CYS A 58 23.25 9.04 12.73
CA CYS A 58 24.70 8.96 12.62
C CYS A 58 25.24 7.77 13.42
N SER A 59 26.19 7.04 12.84
CA SER A 59 26.97 6.04 13.54
C SER A 59 28.19 6.65 14.22
N THR A 60 28.78 5.92 15.16
CA THR A 60 30.06 6.32 15.79
C THR A 60 31.24 6.36 14.80
N SER A 61 31.16 5.61 13.70
CA SER A 61 32.13 5.63 12.59
C SER A 61 31.98 6.83 11.65
N GLY A 62 30.91 7.62 11.79
CA GLY A 62 30.63 8.78 10.94
C GLY A 62 29.74 8.51 9.74
N ASP A 63 29.28 7.28 9.56
CA ASP A 63 28.29 6.92 8.53
C ASP A 63 26.93 7.55 8.86
N ARG A 64 26.14 7.87 7.83
CA ARG A 64 24.87 8.58 8.00
C ARG A 64 23.74 7.97 7.19
N LEU A 65 22.54 8.00 7.77
CA LEU A 65 21.27 7.93 7.07
C LEU A 65 20.71 9.36 7.00
N VAL A 66 20.73 9.94 5.79
CA VAL A 66 20.55 11.38 5.59
C VAL A 66 19.08 11.74 5.43
N VAL A 67 18.63 12.81 6.11
CA VAL A 67 17.28 13.35 5.95
C VAL A 67 17.06 13.84 4.53
N GLY A 68 15.91 13.52 3.95
CA GLY A 68 15.57 13.82 2.56
C GLY A 68 16.02 12.76 1.56
N GLN A 69 17.00 11.93 1.90
CA GLN A 69 17.43 10.78 1.09
C GLN A 69 16.92 9.48 1.70
N SER A 70 17.45 9.11 2.86
CA SER A 70 17.09 7.91 3.60
C SER A 70 15.90 8.12 4.53
N ILE A 71 15.76 9.30 5.12
CA ILE A 71 14.71 9.59 6.09
C ILE A 71 13.67 10.53 5.46
N LYS A 72 12.42 10.11 5.51
CA LYS A 72 11.28 10.88 5.00
C LYS A 72 10.23 11.03 6.09
N MET A 73 9.61 12.19 6.17
CA MET A 73 8.49 12.48 7.05
C MET A 73 7.23 12.74 6.22
N ARG A 74 6.11 12.20 6.67
CA ARG A 74 4.79 12.37 6.03
C ARG A 74 3.72 12.56 7.10
N ARG A 75 2.80 13.47 6.89
CA ARG A 75 1.61 13.58 7.73
C ARG A 75 0.62 12.50 7.37
N VAL A 76 0.08 11.81 8.37
CA VAL A 76 -1.03 10.87 8.18
C VAL A 76 -2.32 11.66 8.10
N VAL A 77 -2.98 11.60 6.97
CA VAL A 77 -4.21 12.33 6.68
C VAL A 77 -5.37 11.36 6.58
N PRO A 78 -6.48 11.61 7.29
CA PRO A 78 -7.65 10.76 7.22
C PRO A 78 -8.30 10.75 5.83
N ILE A 79 -8.75 9.58 5.40
CA ILE A 79 -9.62 9.37 4.25
C ILE A 79 -10.91 8.74 4.78
N LEU A 80 -12.04 9.39 4.55
CA LEU A 80 -13.33 9.01 5.17
C LEU A 80 -13.24 8.81 6.71
N GLY A 81 -12.50 9.70 7.38
CA GLY A 81 -12.28 9.62 8.84
C GLY A 81 -11.25 8.57 9.30
N VAL A 82 -10.71 7.75 8.40
CA VAL A 82 -9.71 6.72 8.72
C VAL A 82 -8.31 7.21 8.36
N PRO A 83 -7.33 7.20 9.28
CA PRO A 83 -5.93 7.56 8.99
C PRO A 83 -5.35 6.69 7.89
N ASP A 84 -5.07 7.26 6.69
CA ASP A 84 -4.60 6.47 5.56
C ASP A 84 -3.62 7.18 4.60
N ALA A 85 -3.87 8.42 4.15
CA ALA A 85 -2.99 9.08 3.20
C ALA A 85 -1.71 9.61 3.86
N LEU A 86 -0.55 9.37 3.26
CA LEU A 86 0.77 9.78 3.74
C LEU A 86 1.26 11.00 2.95
N VAL A 87 0.83 12.18 3.35
CA VAL A 87 1.16 13.44 2.67
C VAL A 87 2.58 13.88 3.03
N PRO A 88 3.47 14.09 2.05
CA PRO A 88 4.86 14.51 2.32
C PRO A 88 4.92 15.81 3.14
N LEU A 89 5.87 15.85 4.06
CA LEU A 89 6.25 17.04 4.82
C LEU A 89 7.58 17.56 4.31
N ASP A 90 7.78 18.86 4.43
CA ASP A 90 9.06 19.50 4.10
C ASP A 90 10.17 18.99 5.04
N LEU A 91 11.38 18.91 4.52
CA LEU A 91 12.53 18.40 5.24
C LEU A 91 13.66 19.42 5.24
N PRO A 92 14.45 19.52 6.30
CA PRO A 92 14.40 18.74 7.55
C PRO A 92 13.38 19.22 8.57
N VAL A 93 12.67 20.30 8.30
CA VAL A 93 11.75 20.98 9.22
C VAL A 93 10.42 21.23 8.52
N SER A 94 9.34 20.86 9.16
CA SER A 94 7.98 21.11 8.68
C SER A 94 7.11 21.73 9.77
N GLN A 95 6.11 22.49 9.34
CA GLN A 95 5.10 23.06 10.24
C GLN A 95 3.73 22.45 9.96
N ILE A 96 3.06 22.02 11.02
CA ILE A 96 1.72 21.44 10.97
C ILE A 96 0.80 22.27 11.83
N SER A 97 -0.28 22.80 11.25
CA SER A 97 -1.34 23.46 12.01
C SER A 97 -2.31 22.41 12.56
N LEU A 98 -2.56 22.43 13.86
CA LEU A 98 -3.45 21.52 14.56
C LEU A 98 -4.46 22.29 15.38
N LEU A 99 -5.70 21.76 15.42
CA LEU A 99 -6.71 22.23 16.32
C LEU A 99 -6.50 21.65 17.73
N PRO A 100 -6.89 22.36 18.80
CA PRO A 100 -6.85 21.81 20.15
C PRO A 100 -7.60 20.47 20.24
N GLY A 101 -6.96 19.45 20.82
CA GLY A 101 -7.53 18.10 20.93
C GLY A 101 -7.43 17.24 19.67
N GLU A 102 -7.11 17.83 18.51
CA GLU A 102 -6.87 17.07 17.27
C GLU A 102 -5.63 16.18 17.41
N THR A 103 -5.77 14.92 17.06
CA THR A 103 -4.63 13.99 16.96
C THR A 103 -4.22 13.84 15.52
N THR A 104 -2.94 14.08 15.23
CA THR A 104 -2.34 13.72 13.96
C THR A 104 -1.15 12.79 14.18
N ALA A 105 -0.78 12.03 13.17
CA ALA A 105 0.44 11.24 13.21
C ALA A 105 1.43 11.74 12.15
N VAL A 106 2.70 11.79 12.53
CA VAL A 106 3.83 11.93 11.62
C VAL A 106 4.38 10.54 11.38
N TRP A 107 4.32 10.11 10.14
CA TRP A 107 4.90 8.86 9.67
C TRP A 107 6.34 9.12 9.26
N VAL A 108 7.27 8.45 9.90
CA VAL A 108 8.69 8.55 9.61
C VAL A 108 9.14 7.24 8.98
N SER A 109 9.65 7.30 7.76
CA SER A 109 10.22 6.15 7.06
C SER A 109 11.73 6.32 6.96
N ILE A 110 12.46 5.24 7.21
CA ILE A 110 13.91 5.16 7.11
C ILE A 110 14.24 4.07 6.09
N ASP A 111 14.71 4.48 4.92
CA ASP A 111 15.22 3.62 3.88
C ASP A 111 16.69 3.33 4.16
N VAL A 112 17.05 2.08 4.44
CA VAL A 112 18.44 1.65 4.64
C VAL A 112 19.02 1.21 3.31
N PRO A 113 19.99 1.93 2.73
CA PRO A 113 20.61 1.53 1.47
C PRO A 113 21.31 0.18 1.57
N SER A 114 21.41 -0.55 0.45
CA SER A 114 22.13 -1.84 0.40
C SER A 114 23.63 -1.70 0.73
N ALA A 115 24.22 -0.53 0.45
CA ALA A 115 25.62 -0.21 0.76
C ALA A 115 25.83 0.37 2.16
N GLN A 116 24.77 0.57 2.97
CA GLN A 116 24.90 1.14 4.30
C GLN A 116 25.71 0.20 5.20
N PRO A 117 26.76 0.67 5.90
CA PRO A 117 27.48 -0.14 6.86
C PRO A 117 26.57 -0.63 7.99
N PRO A 118 26.71 -1.91 8.43
CA PRO A 118 26.00 -2.40 9.60
C PRO A 118 26.51 -1.72 10.88
N GLY A 119 25.63 -1.60 11.88
CA GLY A 119 25.98 -0.98 13.16
C GLY A 119 24.84 -0.17 13.76
N GLU A 120 25.19 0.60 14.79
CA GLU A 120 24.26 1.41 15.54
C GLU A 120 24.25 2.86 15.02
N TYR A 121 23.06 3.41 14.79
CA TYR A 121 22.82 4.74 14.30
C TYR A 121 21.90 5.49 15.28
N GLU A 122 22.25 6.72 15.60
CA GLU A 122 21.50 7.55 16.53
C GLU A 122 21.11 8.88 15.90
N GLY A 123 19.92 9.35 16.25
CA GLY A 123 19.40 10.66 15.86
C GLY A 123 18.17 11.02 16.68
N GLU A 124 17.52 12.11 16.30
CA GLU A 124 16.35 12.57 17.06
C GLU A 124 15.30 13.23 16.15
N ILE A 125 14.06 13.18 16.63
CA ILE A 125 12.96 13.99 16.12
C ILE A 125 12.58 14.98 17.22
N ILE A 126 12.55 16.25 16.86
CA ILE A 126 12.19 17.34 17.76
C ILE A 126 10.81 17.85 17.33
N ILE A 127 9.89 17.87 18.28
CA ILE A 127 8.55 18.40 18.09
C ILE A 127 8.43 19.64 18.97
N THR A 128 8.29 20.80 18.36
CA THR A 128 8.13 22.06 19.07
C THR A 128 6.74 22.63 18.81
N ALA A 129 5.99 22.78 19.89
CA ALA A 129 4.68 23.40 19.86
C ALA A 129 4.81 24.87 20.27
N THR A 130 4.31 25.77 19.45
CA THR A 130 4.28 27.22 19.75
C THR A 130 2.86 27.69 19.88
N LYS A 131 2.59 28.51 20.91
CA LYS A 131 1.34 29.24 21.02
C LYS A 131 1.23 30.15 19.79
N ALA A 132 0.19 29.98 19.00
CA ALA A 132 -0.07 30.90 17.91
C ALA A 132 -0.53 32.25 18.52
N ASP A 133 0.26 33.27 18.34
CA ASP A 133 -0.22 34.63 18.56
C ASP A 133 -1.43 34.89 17.66
N ALA A 134 -2.44 35.48 18.19
CA ALA A 134 -3.87 35.56 17.86
C ALA A 134 -4.32 35.63 16.38
N GLU A 135 -3.44 35.68 15.41
CA GLU A 135 -3.77 35.63 13.98
C GLU A 135 -2.72 34.84 13.23
N ILE A 136 -3.04 33.56 12.89
CA ILE A 136 -2.39 32.95 11.72
C ILE A 136 -2.91 33.76 10.53
N PRO A 137 -2.08 34.58 9.87
CA PRO A 137 -2.55 35.30 8.70
C PRO A 137 -3.08 34.28 7.71
N SER A 138 -4.27 34.51 7.17
CA SER A 138 -4.89 33.60 6.17
C SER A 138 -4.02 33.39 4.93
N GLN A 139 -2.94 34.13 4.81
CA GLN A 139 -1.90 34.04 3.79
C GLN A 139 -0.84 32.96 4.08
N CYS A 140 -0.65 32.53 5.34
CA CYS A 140 0.34 31.51 5.73
C CYS A 140 -0.15 30.08 5.56
N LEU A 141 -1.46 29.86 5.51
CA LEU A 141 -2.02 28.55 5.18
C LEU A 141 -2.09 28.41 3.66
N GLY A 142 -1.31 27.56 3.08
CA GLY A 142 -1.42 27.19 1.67
C GLY A 142 -2.83 26.70 1.34
N LYS A 143 -3.24 26.76 0.06
CA LYS A 143 -4.56 26.23 -0.36
C LYS A 143 -4.76 24.79 0.09
N SER A 144 -3.69 24.01 0.10
CA SER A 144 -3.68 22.60 0.53
C SER A 144 -4.02 22.43 2.03
N GLU A 145 -3.45 23.26 2.91
CA GLU A 145 -3.71 23.17 4.36
C GLU A 145 -5.14 23.60 4.72
N LYS A 146 -5.67 24.63 4.05
CA LYS A 146 -7.09 25.02 4.20
C LYS A 146 -8.02 23.90 3.80
N HIS A 147 -7.75 23.24 2.68
CA HIS A 147 -8.54 22.10 2.23
C HIS A 147 -8.44 20.90 3.18
N GLN A 148 -7.27 20.71 3.82
CA GLN A 148 -7.09 19.66 4.81
C GLN A 148 -7.93 19.91 6.07
N ILE A 149 -7.90 21.12 6.61
CA ILE A 149 -8.71 21.49 7.77
C ILE A 149 -10.20 21.27 7.49
N TYR A 150 -10.68 21.65 6.31
CA TYR A 150 -12.09 21.44 5.93
C TYR A 150 -12.44 19.95 5.77
N ARG A 151 -11.50 19.12 5.30
CA ARG A 151 -11.70 17.67 5.22
C ARG A 151 -11.78 17.03 6.59
N ASP A 152 -10.85 17.39 7.47
CA ASP A 152 -10.79 16.86 8.82
C ASP A 152 -12.05 17.24 9.60
N LEU A 153 -12.52 18.48 9.44
CA LEU A 153 -13.81 18.94 10.00
C LEU A 153 -15.00 18.19 9.41
N ARG A 154 -15.02 17.97 8.09
CA ARG A 154 -16.08 17.19 7.43
C ARG A 154 -16.09 15.76 7.94
N SER A 155 -14.95 15.10 8.01
CA SER A 155 -14.83 13.74 8.53
C SER A 155 -15.28 13.65 9.99
N CYS A 156 -14.93 14.64 10.81
CA CYS A 156 -15.41 14.71 12.19
C CYS A 156 -16.92 14.88 12.27
N LEU A 157 -17.52 15.73 11.43
CA LEU A 157 -18.95 15.98 11.39
C LEU A 157 -19.77 14.80 10.84
N GLU A 158 -19.20 14.03 9.91
CA GLU A 158 -19.82 12.81 9.37
C GLU A 158 -19.88 11.66 10.39
N MET A 159 -19.00 11.70 11.42
CA MET A 159 -18.98 10.72 12.53
C MET A 159 -19.94 11.06 13.68
N VAL A 160 -20.51 12.25 13.68
CA VAL A 160 -21.45 12.71 14.71
C VAL A 160 -22.87 12.63 14.15
N GLU A 161 -23.83 12.13 14.94
CA GLU A 161 -25.23 12.17 14.54
C GLU A 161 -25.69 13.62 14.26
N PRO A 162 -26.60 13.83 13.28
CA PRO A 162 -26.99 15.16 12.87
C PRO A 162 -27.49 16.00 14.07
N ILE A 163 -26.76 17.06 14.36
CA ILE A 163 -27.19 18.01 15.39
C ILE A 163 -28.34 18.86 14.81
N ASP A 164 -29.44 18.96 15.51
CA ASP A 164 -30.65 19.68 15.09
C ASP A 164 -31.30 19.18 13.78
N GLY A 165 -31.04 17.91 13.38
CA GLY A 165 -31.66 17.32 12.20
C GLY A 165 -31.19 17.93 10.86
N LYS A 166 -30.09 18.69 10.84
CA LYS A 166 -29.56 19.31 9.62
C LYS A 166 -28.53 18.42 8.95
N PRO A 167 -28.56 18.34 7.61
CA PRO A 167 -27.55 17.60 6.85
C PRO A 167 -26.12 18.12 7.10
N VAL A 168 -25.17 17.23 7.23
CA VAL A 168 -23.74 17.56 7.42
C VAL A 168 -23.22 18.51 6.35
N ASP A 169 -23.67 18.35 5.11
CA ASP A 169 -23.29 19.23 3.99
C ASP A 169 -23.70 20.70 4.22
N GLU A 170 -24.88 20.95 4.78
CA GLU A 170 -25.31 22.31 5.10
C GLU A 170 -24.43 22.93 6.19
N LEU A 171 -24.05 22.15 7.19
CA LEU A 171 -23.17 22.61 8.28
C LEU A 171 -21.76 22.91 7.73
N VAL A 172 -21.22 22.08 6.85
CA VAL A 172 -19.91 22.29 6.20
C VAL A 172 -19.95 23.55 5.32
N GLU A 173 -20.99 23.76 4.53
CA GLU A 173 -21.13 24.98 3.71
C GLU A 173 -21.30 26.25 4.55
N ARG A 174 -22.02 26.17 5.65
CA ARG A 174 -22.12 27.29 6.60
C ARG A 174 -20.80 27.60 7.27
N LEU A 175 -20.02 26.58 7.63
CA LEU A 175 -18.67 26.74 8.14
C LEU A 175 -17.74 27.36 7.10
N LYS A 176 -17.80 26.91 5.84
CA LYS A 176 -17.04 27.52 4.74
C LYS A 176 -17.43 28.99 4.50
N SER A 177 -18.70 29.29 4.51
CA SER A 177 -19.22 30.67 4.30
C SER A 177 -18.94 31.59 5.48
N ALA A 178 -18.86 31.05 6.71
CA ALA A 178 -18.59 31.82 7.91
C ALA A 178 -17.09 32.12 8.10
N THR A 179 -16.22 31.44 7.41
CA THR A 179 -14.77 31.53 7.64
C THR A 179 -14.07 32.47 6.69
N THR A 180 -14.11 33.71 6.99
CA THR A 180 -12.97 34.59 6.71
C THR A 180 -11.84 34.45 7.75
N SER A 181 -12.10 33.78 8.88
CA SER A 181 -11.06 33.45 9.87
C SER A 181 -11.33 32.09 10.56
N LEU A 182 -10.30 31.28 10.75
CA LEU A 182 -10.30 30.01 11.50
C LEU A 182 -10.94 30.16 12.90
N LYS A 183 -10.79 31.32 13.51
CA LYS A 183 -11.33 31.69 14.82
C LYS A 183 -12.85 31.53 14.93
N ARG A 184 -13.61 31.73 13.85
CA ARG A 184 -15.08 31.57 13.86
C ARG A 184 -15.54 30.11 13.85
N VAL A 185 -14.76 29.23 13.22
CA VAL A 185 -15.01 27.77 13.21
C VAL A 185 -14.85 27.21 14.62
N LEU A 186 -13.78 27.62 15.29
CA LEU A 186 -13.42 27.17 16.63
C LEU A 186 -14.37 27.70 17.74
N LEU A 187 -15.05 28.80 17.48
CA LEU A 187 -16.07 29.35 18.38
C LEU A 187 -17.47 28.83 18.09
N SER A 188 -17.64 27.90 17.15
CA SER A 188 -18.95 27.33 16.88
C SER A 188 -19.39 26.41 18.03
N PRO A 189 -20.70 26.38 18.39
CA PRO A 189 -21.23 25.46 19.42
C PRO A 189 -20.89 23.99 19.12
N LEU A 190 -20.90 23.60 17.86
CA LEU A 190 -20.51 22.28 17.36
C LEU A 190 -19.07 21.88 17.75
N PHE A 191 -18.14 22.80 17.66
CA PHE A 191 -16.75 22.53 18.01
C PHE A 191 -16.58 22.44 19.53
N SER A 192 -17.30 23.27 20.28
CA SER A 192 -17.30 23.22 21.74
C SER A 192 -17.89 21.90 22.27
N GLU A 193 -18.92 21.36 21.68
CA GLU A 193 -19.49 20.04 22.01
C GLU A 193 -18.51 18.91 21.65
N PHE A 194 -17.87 18.98 20.49
CA PHE A 194 -16.87 18.00 20.09
C PHE A 194 -15.68 17.95 21.05
N VAL A 195 -15.21 19.10 21.50
CA VAL A 195 -14.11 19.20 22.47
C VAL A 195 -14.53 18.70 23.85
N SER A 196 -15.74 18.95 24.29
CA SER A 196 -16.28 18.51 25.59
C SER A 196 -16.55 17.00 25.62
N TYR A 197 -16.86 16.37 24.48
CA TYR A 197 -17.07 14.92 24.37
C TYR A 197 -15.76 14.13 24.49
N ASN A 198 -14.63 14.71 24.10
CA ASN A 198 -13.31 14.04 24.03
C ASN A 198 -12.41 14.19 25.27
N GLY A 199 -12.87 14.69 26.39
CA GLY A 199 -12.11 14.62 27.63
C GLY A 199 -12.28 15.76 28.62
N SER A 200 -12.18 15.41 29.90
CA SER A 200 -12.02 16.37 31.00
C SER A 200 -10.77 17.21 30.77
N VAL A 201 -10.96 18.47 30.54
CA VAL A 201 -9.90 19.46 30.40
C VAL A 201 -9.41 19.80 31.80
N ASP A 202 -8.28 19.27 32.21
CA ASP A 202 -7.54 19.83 33.33
C ASP A 202 -7.03 21.22 32.91
N MET A 203 -7.71 22.24 33.37
CA MET A 203 -7.30 23.64 33.25
C MET A 203 -6.02 23.83 34.06
N MET A 204 -4.87 23.72 33.45
CA MET A 204 -3.63 24.20 34.05
C MET A 204 -3.53 25.71 33.87
N GLU A 205 -3.11 26.38 34.95
CA GLU A 205 -2.97 27.84 35.06
C GLU A 205 -2.17 28.46 33.91
N GLU A 206 -2.59 29.64 33.52
CA GLU A 206 -2.20 30.42 32.33
C GLU A 206 -0.77 30.98 32.33
N ASP A 207 0.17 30.46 33.10
CA ASP A 207 1.52 31.00 33.19
C ASP A 207 2.45 30.48 32.08
N ALA A 208 2.58 31.32 31.07
CA ALA A 208 3.82 31.72 30.38
C ALA A 208 4.72 30.60 29.79
N ILE A 209 4.21 29.49 29.25
CA ILE A 209 5.02 28.65 28.38
C ILE A 209 4.74 29.08 26.92
N SER A 210 5.65 29.88 26.34
CA SER A 210 5.53 30.33 24.95
C SER A 210 5.84 29.21 23.93
N SER A 211 6.56 28.18 24.33
CA SER A 211 6.84 26.99 23.50
C SER A 211 7.11 25.75 24.36
N LEU A 212 6.70 24.59 23.86
CA LEU A 212 7.02 23.30 24.45
C LEU A 212 7.79 22.48 23.40
N SER A 213 8.96 21.97 23.77
CA SER A 213 9.76 21.13 22.91
C SER A 213 9.88 19.72 23.50
N VAL A 214 9.56 18.71 22.68
CA VAL A 214 9.74 17.30 23.01
C VAL A 214 10.75 16.68 22.05
N ARG A 215 11.73 15.96 22.62
CA ARG A 215 12.74 15.23 21.84
C ARG A 215 12.47 13.75 21.92
N VAL A 216 12.40 13.10 20.78
CA VAL A 216 12.28 11.66 20.64
C VAL A 216 13.58 11.14 20.03
N LYS A 217 14.37 10.44 20.81
CA LYS A 217 15.60 9.81 20.31
C LYS A 217 15.25 8.60 19.46
N ILE A 218 15.98 8.42 18.37
CA ILE A 218 15.91 7.24 17.52
C ILE A 218 17.24 6.52 17.63
N HIS A 219 17.18 5.26 17.99
CA HIS A 219 18.29 4.33 17.95
C HIS A 219 17.96 3.22 16.95
N MET A 220 18.76 3.09 15.92
CA MET A 220 18.53 2.14 14.83
C MET A 220 19.72 1.20 14.69
N THR A 221 19.46 -0.10 14.83
CA THR A 221 20.44 -1.14 14.52
C THR A 221 20.28 -1.58 13.08
N VAL A 222 21.30 -1.36 12.27
CA VAL A 222 21.40 -1.88 10.91
C VAL A 222 22.12 -3.22 10.93
N TRP A 223 21.46 -4.27 10.46
CA TRP A 223 21.96 -5.64 10.48
C TRP A 223 22.95 -5.93 9.33
N ASP A 224 23.83 -6.89 9.54
CA ASP A 224 24.83 -7.27 8.55
C ASP A 224 24.32 -8.27 7.50
N PHE A 225 23.09 -8.17 7.10
CA PHE A 225 22.59 -8.84 5.90
C PHE A 225 21.75 -7.90 5.05
N ILE A 226 21.58 -8.26 3.78
CA ILE A 226 20.93 -7.44 2.77
C ILE A 226 19.66 -8.17 2.31
N LEU A 227 18.52 -7.51 2.36
CA LEU A 227 17.34 -8.03 1.68
C LEU A 227 17.59 -8.03 0.17
N PRO A 228 17.17 -9.09 -0.55
CA PRO A 228 17.40 -9.19 -1.99
C PRO A 228 16.78 -7.99 -2.72
N GLU A 229 17.45 -7.50 -3.74
CA GLU A 229 16.94 -6.38 -4.55
C GLU A 229 15.70 -6.81 -5.34
N THR A 230 15.78 -7.97 -6.00
CA THR A 230 14.61 -8.60 -6.61
C THR A 230 13.77 -9.25 -5.52
N PRO A 231 12.49 -8.84 -5.36
CA PRO A 231 11.59 -9.51 -4.43
C PRO A 231 11.50 -11.01 -4.68
N SER A 232 11.64 -11.80 -3.63
CA SER A 232 11.54 -13.27 -3.74
C SER A 232 10.12 -13.75 -4.05
N LEU A 233 9.12 -12.97 -3.69
CA LEU A 233 7.72 -13.19 -4.04
C LEU A 233 7.31 -12.16 -5.10
N PRO A 234 7.03 -12.55 -6.35
CA PRO A 234 6.38 -11.67 -7.30
C PRO A 234 5.04 -11.18 -6.75
N ALA A 235 4.91 -9.87 -6.55
CA ALA A 235 3.69 -9.22 -6.11
C ALA A 235 3.25 -8.26 -7.23
N VAL A 236 2.32 -8.71 -8.09
CA VAL A 236 1.89 -7.96 -9.27
C VAL A 236 0.64 -7.15 -8.97
N PHE A 237 0.69 -5.84 -9.23
CA PHE A 237 -0.35 -4.89 -8.84
C PHE A 237 -0.86 -4.12 -10.05
N GLY A 238 -2.18 -4.15 -10.24
CA GLY A 238 -2.87 -3.47 -11.34
C GLY A 238 -2.95 -1.97 -11.14
N ILE A 239 -2.64 -1.22 -12.20
CA ILE A 239 -2.72 0.23 -12.24
C ILE A 239 -3.57 0.61 -13.45
N SER A 240 -4.69 1.28 -13.22
CA SER A 240 -5.51 1.79 -14.31
C SER A 240 -4.81 2.93 -15.03
N ASP A 241 -4.47 2.75 -16.29
CA ASP A 241 -3.88 3.78 -17.14
C ASP A 241 -4.89 4.88 -17.49
N THR A 242 -6.17 4.53 -17.63
CA THR A 242 -7.24 5.50 -17.88
C THR A 242 -7.45 6.44 -16.71
N VAL A 243 -7.27 5.94 -15.46
CA VAL A 243 -7.31 6.82 -14.27
C VAL A 243 -6.13 7.77 -14.28
N ILE A 244 -4.94 7.34 -14.72
CA ILE A 244 -3.78 8.23 -14.88
C ILE A 244 -4.07 9.28 -15.94
N GLU A 245 -4.58 8.90 -17.11
CA GLU A 245 -4.98 9.83 -18.18
C GLU A 245 -5.91 10.93 -17.64
N ASP A 246 -6.98 10.54 -16.94
CA ASP A 246 -7.96 11.46 -16.36
C ASP A 246 -7.33 12.39 -15.31
N ARG A 247 -6.45 11.86 -14.45
CA ARG A 247 -5.89 12.64 -13.33
C ARG A 247 -4.80 13.60 -13.75
N PHE A 248 -4.01 13.23 -14.76
CA PHE A 248 -2.96 14.08 -15.30
C PHE A 248 -3.48 14.99 -16.41
N GLY A 249 -4.64 14.67 -16.99
CA GLY A 249 -5.20 15.37 -18.15
C GLY A 249 -4.34 15.18 -19.40
N VAL A 250 -3.81 13.98 -19.58
CA VAL A 250 -2.92 13.62 -20.69
C VAL A 250 -3.64 12.74 -21.71
N GLU A 251 -3.29 12.91 -22.97
CA GLU A 251 -3.83 12.11 -24.06
C GLU A 251 -3.07 10.78 -24.17
N HIS A 252 -3.80 9.70 -24.40
CA HIS A 252 -3.23 8.37 -24.61
C HIS A 252 -2.17 8.37 -25.71
N GLY A 253 -0.98 7.88 -25.38
CA GLY A 253 0.15 7.78 -26.31
C GLY A 253 0.91 9.09 -26.55
N SER A 254 0.58 10.19 -25.83
CA SER A 254 1.40 11.41 -25.81
C SER A 254 2.68 11.21 -24.98
N ASP A 255 3.67 12.05 -25.16
CA ASP A 255 4.91 12.01 -24.39
C ASP A 255 4.63 12.17 -22.89
N GLU A 256 3.70 13.04 -22.53
CA GLU A 256 3.27 13.26 -21.14
C GLU A 256 2.59 12.02 -20.55
N TRP A 257 1.86 11.25 -21.38
CA TRP A 257 1.29 9.97 -20.95
C TRP A 257 2.37 8.94 -20.64
N TYR A 258 3.38 8.81 -21.50
CA TYR A 258 4.52 7.94 -21.25
C TYR A 258 5.29 8.35 -19.98
N GLU A 259 5.50 9.64 -19.76
CA GLU A 259 6.15 10.17 -18.57
C GLU A 259 5.33 9.87 -17.30
N ALA A 260 4.02 10.03 -17.34
CA ALA A 260 3.14 9.72 -16.22
C ALA A 260 3.17 8.23 -15.85
N LEU A 261 3.17 7.32 -16.84
CA LEU A 261 3.30 5.89 -16.59
C LEU A 261 4.68 5.54 -16.03
N ASP A 262 5.76 6.11 -16.58
CA ASP A 262 7.14 5.91 -16.11
C ASP A 262 7.31 6.34 -14.65
N GLN A 263 6.72 7.48 -14.27
CA GLN A 263 6.71 7.95 -12.89
C GLN A 263 6.04 6.94 -11.95
N HIS A 264 4.85 6.46 -12.31
CA HIS A 264 4.12 5.47 -11.49
C HIS A 264 4.89 4.14 -11.39
N PHE A 265 5.44 3.65 -12.50
CA PHE A 265 6.24 2.45 -12.52
C PHE A 265 7.42 2.53 -11.55
N LYS A 266 8.26 3.55 -11.70
CA LYS A 266 9.44 3.77 -10.85
C LYS A 266 9.09 3.98 -9.39
N TRP A 267 7.99 4.68 -9.13
CA TRP A 267 7.52 4.93 -7.77
C TRP A 267 7.06 3.64 -7.08
N LEU A 268 6.31 2.78 -7.77
CA LEU A 268 5.80 1.52 -7.22
C LEU A 268 6.89 0.47 -6.98
N LEU A 269 7.96 0.46 -7.78
CA LEU A 269 9.11 -0.41 -7.54
C LEU A 269 9.76 -0.15 -6.16
N GLN A 270 9.65 1.06 -5.61
CA GLN A 270 10.15 1.38 -4.27
C GLN A 270 9.40 0.63 -3.15
N TYR A 271 8.20 0.15 -3.44
CA TYR A 271 7.36 -0.67 -2.55
C TYR A 271 7.51 -2.18 -2.77
N ARG A 272 8.55 -2.61 -3.50
CA ARG A 272 8.81 -4.02 -3.87
C ARG A 272 7.67 -4.65 -4.68
N LEU A 273 6.88 -3.85 -5.37
CA LEU A 273 5.79 -4.27 -6.24
C LEU A 273 6.27 -4.40 -7.68
N SER A 274 5.64 -5.32 -8.42
CA SER A 274 5.78 -5.46 -9.87
C SER A 274 4.51 -4.90 -10.54
N PRO A 275 4.47 -3.60 -10.88
CA PRO A 275 3.26 -3.01 -11.43
C PRO A 275 2.97 -3.51 -12.84
N TYR A 276 1.70 -3.68 -13.13
CA TYR A 276 1.19 -3.78 -14.49
C TYR A 276 0.10 -2.73 -14.71
N PHE A 277 0.12 -2.10 -15.86
CA PHE A 277 -0.97 -1.22 -16.28
C PHE A 277 -2.12 -2.05 -16.85
N CYS A 278 -3.34 -1.62 -16.59
CA CYS A 278 -4.53 -2.30 -17.08
C CYS A 278 -5.53 -1.31 -17.67
N ARG A 279 -6.12 -1.74 -18.78
CA ARG A 279 -7.24 -1.07 -19.43
C ARG A 279 -8.39 -2.07 -19.54
N TRP A 280 -9.45 -1.79 -18.81
CA TRP A 280 -10.64 -2.65 -18.80
C TRP A 280 -11.46 -2.43 -20.07
N GLY A 281 -11.69 -3.50 -20.81
CA GLY A 281 -12.58 -3.50 -21.97
C GLY A 281 -13.96 -4.07 -21.62
N ASP A 282 -14.86 -4.06 -22.59
CA ASP A 282 -16.15 -4.74 -22.50
C ASP A 282 -15.97 -6.25 -22.25
N SER A 283 -16.83 -6.85 -21.45
CA SER A 283 -16.86 -8.29 -21.17
C SER A 283 -15.67 -8.89 -20.37
N MET A 284 -15.16 -8.20 -19.36
CA MET A 284 -14.11 -8.70 -18.43
C MET A 284 -12.75 -9.04 -19.11
N ARG A 285 -12.56 -8.63 -20.35
CA ARG A 285 -11.25 -8.71 -21.01
C ARG A 285 -10.39 -7.57 -20.55
N VAL A 286 -9.20 -7.89 -20.05
CA VAL A 286 -8.24 -6.92 -19.57
C VAL A 286 -7.06 -6.88 -20.50
N LEU A 287 -6.75 -5.70 -21.05
CA LEU A 287 -5.45 -5.47 -21.65
C LEU A 287 -4.48 -5.13 -20.49
N THR A 288 -3.49 -5.97 -20.28
CA THR A 288 -2.47 -5.77 -19.23
C THR A 288 -1.09 -5.67 -19.86
N TYR A 289 -0.28 -4.75 -19.37
CA TYR A 289 1.11 -4.56 -19.82
C TYR A 289 1.92 -3.87 -18.73
N THR A 290 3.18 -4.21 -18.61
CA THR A 290 4.09 -3.53 -17.66
C THR A 290 4.83 -2.38 -18.33
N CYS A 291 5.27 -2.54 -19.57
CA CYS A 291 6.01 -1.53 -20.33
C CYS A 291 5.13 -1.00 -21.46
N PRO A 292 4.90 0.33 -21.56
CA PRO A 292 4.10 0.90 -22.64
C PRO A 292 4.87 1.04 -23.96
N TRP A 293 6.21 0.89 -23.96
CA TRP A 293 7.02 0.98 -25.18
C TRP A 293 7.14 -0.37 -25.88
N PRO A 294 7.36 -0.37 -27.21
CA PRO A 294 7.68 -1.59 -27.95
C PRO A 294 8.92 -2.31 -27.42
N ALA A 295 9.02 -3.63 -27.68
CA ALA A 295 10.12 -4.47 -27.20
C ALA A 295 11.49 -4.09 -27.74
N ASP A 296 11.56 -3.45 -28.90
CA ASP A 296 12.79 -2.93 -29.51
C ASP A 296 13.18 -1.53 -29.04
N HIS A 297 12.34 -0.89 -28.26
CA HIS A 297 12.62 0.43 -27.71
C HIS A 297 13.57 0.31 -26.48
N PRO A 298 14.57 1.21 -26.31
CA PRO A 298 15.52 1.17 -25.19
C PRO A 298 14.85 1.13 -23.80
N LYS A 299 13.73 1.81 -23.65
CA LYS A 299 12.94 1.79 -22.39
C LYS A 299 12.42 0.40 -22.03
N SER A 300 12.15 -0.45 -23.00
CA SER A 300 11.70 -1.81 -22.75
C SER A 300 12.76 -2.62 -21.99
N ASP A 301 14.02 -2.53 -22.42
CA ASP A 301 15.11 -3.18 -21.68
C ASP A 301 15.33 -2.57 -20.29
N GLU A 302 15.22 -1.22 -20.14
CA GLU A 302 15.30 -0.56 -18.84
C GLU A 302 14.24 -1.09 -17.85
N TYR A 303 13.00 -1.25 -18.31
CA TYR A 303 11.89 -1.76 -17.50
C TYR A 303 12.11 -3.22 -17.11
N PHE A 304 12.27 -4.10 -18.08
CA PHE A 304 12.25 -5.53 -17.85
C PHE A 304 13.54 -6.07 -17.21
N SER A 305 14.67 -5.40 -17.39
CA SER A 305 15.93 -5.73 -16.71
C SER A 305 16.03 -5.13 -15.31
N ASN A 306 15.10 -4.26 -14.91
CA ASN A 306 15.14 -3.64 -13.58
C ASN A 306 15.20 -4.74 -12.50
N PRO A 307 16.18 -4.71 -11.60
CA PRO A 307 16.36 -5.76 -10.60
C PRO A 307 15.21 -5.78 -9.58
N ARG A 308 14.51 -4.65 -9.36
CA ARG A 308 13.36 -4.59 -8.46
C ARG A 308 12.07 -5.15 -9.06
N LEU A 309 12.03 -5.40 -10.36
CA LEU A 309 10.89 -6.00 -11.04
C LEU A 309 10.98 -7.52 -10.98
N ALA A 310 10.08 -8.17 -10.24
CA ALA A 310 10.07 -9.63 -10.07
C ALA A 310 9.30 -10.36 -11.19
N ALA A 311 8.27 -9.73 -11.75
CA ALA A 311 7.48 -10.25 -12.86
C ALA A 311 6.93 -9.09 -13.72
N TYR A 312 6.60 -9.36 -14.98
CA TYR A 312 6.01 -8.35 -15.86
C TYR A 312 4.97 -8.93 -16.81
N ALA A 313 3.90 -8.15 -17.01
CA ALA A 313 2.82 -8.49 -17.92
C ALA A 313 3.15 -8.09 -19.36
N LEU A 314 2.80 -8.96 -20.29
CA LEU A 314 2.86 -8.68 -21.73
C LEU A 314 1.44 -8.54 -22.29
N PRO A 315 1.20 -7.54 -23.16
CA PRO A 315 -0.10 -7.35 -23.78
C PRO A 315 -0.37 -8.46 -24.80
N TYR A 316 -1.58 -8.98 -24.77
CA TYR A 316 -2.10 -9.82 -25.83
C TYR A 316 -3.61 -9.61 -25.94
N SER A 317 -4.10 -9.20 -27.09
CA SER A 317 -5.52 -8.99 -27.34
C SER A 317 -5.91 -9.48 -28.72
N ARG A 318 -6.94 -10.34 -28.79
CA ARG A 318 -7.60 -10.70 -30.04
C ARG A 318 -8.37 -9.53 -30.67
N SER A 319 -8.76 -8.56 -29.86
CA SER A 319 -9.59 -7.43 -30.30
C SER A 319 -8.79 -6.24 -30.80
N VAL A 320 -7.48 -6.38 -31.01
CA VAL A 320 -6.72 -5.35 -31.72
C VAL A 320 -7.29 -5.25 -33.11
N SER A 321 -7.87 -4.12 -33.44
CA SER A 321 -8.55 -3.79 -34.69
C SER A 321 -7.63 -3.76 -35.95
N GLY A 322 -6.65 -4.63 -36.00
CA GLY A 322 -5.62 -4.69 -37.05
C GLY A 322 -5.52 -6.05 -37.76
N GLY A 323 -6.35 -7.03 -37.41
CA GLY A 323 -6.31 -8.37 -38.02
C GLY A 323 -4.95 -9.04 -37.97
N ASP A 324 -4.51 -9.66 -39.06
CA ASP A 324 -3.25 -10.42 -39.11
C ASP A 324 -2.02 -9.55 -38.89
N ALA A 325 -2.03 -8.28 -39.32
CA ALA A 325 -0.91 -7.36 -39.08
C ALA A 325 -0.64 -7.07 -37.59
N ALA A 326 -1.69 -7.02 -36.74
CA ALA A 326 -1.53 -6.85 -35.31
C ALA A 326 -0.99 -8.11 -34.65
N LYS A 327 -1.38 -9.29 -35.13
CA LYS A 327 -0.82 -10.57 -34.67
C LYS A 327 0.66 -10.69 -35.02
N ASP A 328 1.03 -10.38 -36.26
CA ASP A 328 2.43 -10.39 -36.72
C ASP A 328 3.30 -9.43 -35.90
N TYR A 329 2.76 -8.23 -35.60
CA TYR A 329 3.45 -7.28 -34.74
C TYR A 329 3.69 -7.86 -33.33
N MET A 330 2.65 -8.41 -32.70
CA MET A 330 2.75 -9.00 -31.35
C MET A 330 3.72 -10.18 -31.33
N GLN A 331 3.69 -11.04 -32.34
CA GLN A 331 4.62 -12.16 -32.46
C GLN A 331 6.07 -11.66 -32.51
N LYS A 332 6.37 -10.65 -33.32
CA LYS A 332 7.71 -10.04 -33.39
C LYS A 332 8.16 -9.46 -32.04
N GLN A 333 7.26 -8.78 -31.30
CA GLN A 333 7.59 -8.27 -29.98
C GLN A 333 7.97 -9.39 -29.02
N ILE A 334 7.23 -10.49 -29.01
CA ILE A 334 7.51 -11.66 -28.17
C ILE A 334 8.80 -12.35 -28.58
N GLU A 335 9.08 -12.49 -29.87
CA GLU A 335 10.33 -13.05 -30.39
C GLU A 335 11.56 -12.27 -29.91
N ILE A 336 11.48 -10.92 -29.91
CA ILE A 336 12.55 -10.06 -29.39
C ILE A 336 12.75 -10.33 -27.88
N LEU A 337 11.68 -10.32 -27.10
CA LEU A 337 11.76 -10.48 -25.65
C LEU A 337 12.25 -11.86 -25.21
N ARG A 338 11.90 -12.92 -25.96
CA ARG A 338 12.37 -14.29 -25.69
C ARG A 338 13.89 -14.46 -25.81
N THR A 339 14.56 -13.59 -26.55
CA THR A 339 16.03 -13.59 -26.61
C THR A 339 16.71 -13.03 -25.36
N LYS A 340 15.96 -12.37 -24.49
CA LYS A 340 16.46 -11.64 -23.33
C LYS A 340 16.45 -12.52 -22.07
N SER A 341 17.44 -12.33 -21.21
CA SER A 341 17.59 -13.08 -19.95
C SER A 341 16.42 -12.87 -18.98
N HIS A 342 15.72 -11.75 -19.09
CA HIS A 342 14.55 -11.42 -18.24
C HIS A 342 13.27 -12.11 -18.70
N TRP A 343 13.22 -12.79 -19.86
CA TRP A 343 12.03 -13.45 -20.38
C TRP A 343 11.32 -14.34 -19.34
N LYS A 344 12.07 -15.03 -18.51
CA LYS A 344 11.55 -15.89 -17.44
C LYS A 344 10.62 -15.16 -16.44
N LYS A 345 10.67 -13.82 -16.39
CA LYS A 345 9.79 -12.99 -15.55
C LYS A 345 8.46 -12.64 -16.25
N ALA A 346 8.35 -12.87 -17.57
CA ALA A 346 7.18 -12.52 -18.36
C ALA A 346 5.97 -13.40 -18.05
N TYR A 347 4.79 -12.82 -18.07
CA TYR A 347 3.53 -13.55 -18.06
C TYR A 347 2.48 -12.84 -18.91
N PHE A 348 1.46 -13.59 -19.33
CA PHE A 348 0.28 -13.10 -20.03
C PHE A 348 -0.94 -13.25 -19.12
N TYR A 349 -1.61 -12.16 -18.82
CA TYR A 349 -2.88 -12.16 -18.11
C TYR A 349 -4.00 -11.94 -19.11
N LEU A 350 -4.62 -13.04 -19.56
CA LEU A 350 -5.50 -13.03 -20.74
C LEU A 350 -6.97 -12.80 -20.41
N TRP A 351 -7.40 -13.19 -19.22
CA TRP A 351 -8.79 -13.16 -18.80
C TRP A 351 -8.89 -13.04 -17.28
N ASP A 352 -9.78 -12.16 -16.82
CA ASP A 352 -10.06 -12.00 -15.39
C ASP A 352 -11.28 -12.85 -15.01
N GLU A 353 -11.07 -13.80 -14.09
CA GLU A 353 -12.10 -14.64 -13.48
C GLU A 353 -13.12 -15.23 -14.49
N PRO A 354 -12.72 -16.16 -15.36
CA PRO A 354 -13.66 -16.79 -16.29
C PRO A 354 -14.77 -17.54 -15.54
N LEU A 355 -16.03 -17.38 -15.97
CA LEU A 355 -17.22 -17.89 -15.28
C LEU A 355 -17.92 -19.05 -15.98
N ASN A 356 -17.84 -19.14 -17.30
CA ASN A 356 -18.54 -20.13 -18.11
C ASN A 356 -17.60 -20.82 -19.09
N LEU A 357 -18.06 -21.92 -19.69
CA LEU A 357 -17.25 -22.72 -20.59
C LEU A 357 -16.72 -21.92 -21.78
N GLU A 358 -17.53 -21.04 -22.37
CA GLU A 358 -17.13 -20.20 -23.49
C GLU A 358 -15.90 -19.32 -23.15
N GLN A 359 -15.90 -18.72 -21.95
CA GLN A 359 -14.80 -17.89 -21.48
C GLN A 359 -13.53 -18.72 -21.23
N TYR A 360 -13.66 -19.88 -20.60
CA TYR A 360 -12.56 -20.82 -20.40
C TYR A 360 -11.98 -21.35 -21.72
N GLU A 361 -12.82 -21.69 -22.69
CA GLU A 361 -12.36 -22.14 -24.03
C GLU A 361 -11.73 -21.00 -24.82
N SER A 362 -12.23 -19.77 -24.69
CA SER A 362 -11.60 -18.58 -25.28
C SER A 362 -10.19 -18.35 -24.71
N LEU A 363 -10.03 -18.47 -23.40
CA LEU A 363 -8.72 -18.38 -22.74
C LEU A 363 -7.77 -19.47 -23.26
N ARG A 364 -8.20 -20.73 -23.33
CA ARG A 364 -7.40 -21.85 -23.84
C ARG A 364 -6.99 -21.62 -25.30
N SER A 365 -7.90 -21.14 -26.13
CA SER A 365 -7.62 -20.84 -27.54
C SER A 365 -6.56 -19.74 -27.68
N ILE A 366 -6.67 -18.65 -26.92
CA ILE A 366 -5.67 -17.56 -26.94
C ILE A 366 -4.31 -18.07 -26.44
N ALA A 367 -4.29 -18.81 -25.34
CA ALA A 367 -3.08 -19.40 -24.82
C ALA A 367 -2.41 -20.35 -25.82
N SER A 368 -3.19 -21.16 -26.54
CA SER A 368 -2.68 -22.04 -27.60
C SER A 368 -2.02 -21.26 -28.74
N GLU A 369 -2.59 -20.13 -29.15
CA GLU A 369 -2.00 -19.26 -30.17
C GLU A 369 -0.63 -18.71 -29.69
N ILE A 370 -0.53 -18.27 -28.44
CA ILE A 370 0.73 -17.81 -27.84
C ILE A 370 1.75 -18.95 -27.80
N HIS A 371 1.37 -20.12 -27.30
CA HIS A 371 2.25 -21.27 -27.16
C HIS A 371 2.71 -21.84 -28.51
N ALA A 372 2.00 -21.58 -29.61
CA ALA A 372 2.42 -21.98 -30.94
C ALA A 372 3.75 -21.35 -31.37
N TYR A 373 4.03 -20.10 -30.95
CA TYR A 373 5.29 -19.41 -31.26
C TYR A 373 6.17 -19.13 -30.02
N ALA A 374 5.60 -19.21 -28.83
CA ALA A 374 6.33 -19.07 -27.57
C ALA A 374 5.95 -20.21 -26.60
N PRO A 375 6.45 -21.45 -26.83
CA PRO A 375 6.05 -22.61 -26.02
C PRO A 375 6.38 -22.48 -24.52
N ASP A 376 7.35 -21.65 -24.19
CA ASP A 376 7.82 -21.34 -22.84
C ASP A 376 7.14 -20.09 -22.22
N ALA A 377 6.13 -19.52 -22.89
CA ALA A 377 5.33 -18.43 -22.34
C ALA A 377 4.53 -18.89 -21.13
N ARG A 378 4.44 -18.03 -20.11
CA ARG A 378 3.63 -18.29 -18.93
C ARG A 378 2.33 -17.50 -19.01
N VAL A 379 1.20 -18.21 -18.87
CA VAL A 379 -0.13 -17.64 -18.82
C VAL A 379 -0.63 -17.66 -17.39
N LEU A 380 -1.09 -16.51 -16.90
CA LEU A 380 -1.71 -16.33 -15.60
C LEU A 380 -3.22 -16.34 -15.75
N THR A 381 -3.91 -17.10 -14.91
CA THR A 381 -5.37 -17.13 -14.82
C THR A 381 -5.81 -16.94 -13.38
N THR A 382 -6.59 -15.87 -13.13
CA THR A 382 -7.32 -15.69 -11.87
C THR A 382 -8.61 -16.49 -11.91
N TYR A 383 -8.99 -17.12 -10.81
CA TYR A 383 -10.28 -17.82 -10.72
C TYR A 383 -10.72 -18.02 -9.27
N TYR A 384 -12.03 -18.11 -9.08
CA TYR A 384 -12.66 -18.46 -7.81
C TYR A 384 -13.68 -19.60 -7.96
N CYS A 385 -13.97 -20.03 -9.19
CA CYS A 385 -14.83 -21.17 -9.49
C CYS A 385 -14.43 -21.80 -10.83
N GLY A 386 -14.92 -23.00 -11.12
CA GLY A 386 -14.90 -23.56 -12.47
C GLY A 386 -16.05 -23.02 -13.34
N PRO A 387 -16.15 -23.45 -14.61
CA PRO A 387 -17.23 -23.02 -15.51
C PRO A 387 -18.61 -23.43 -14.95
N SER A 388 -19.52 -22.45 -14.85
CA SER A 388 -20.83 -22.61 -14.22
C SER A 388 -21.81 -23.46 -15.04
N ASP A 389 -21.67 -23.49 -16.36
CA ASP A 389 -22.48 -24.18 -17.34
C ASP A 389 -21.95 -25.57 -17.77
N ALA A 390 -20.72 -25.87 -17.36
CA ALA A 390 -20.09 -27.16 -17.56
C ALA A 390 -19.33 -27.55 -16.28
N PRO A 391 -20.03 -27.99 -15.22
CA PRO A 391 -19.42 -28.25 -13.94
C PRO A 391 -18.34 -29.33 -14.03
N LEU A 392 -17.13 -28.99 -13.58
CA LEU A 392 -15.99 -29.92 -13.55
C LEU A 392 -16.14 -30.99 -12.47
N ALA A 393 -17.06 -30.78 -11.53
CA ALA A 393 -17.34 -31.67 -10.42
C ALA A 393 -18.74 -31.39 -9.85
N PRO A 394 -19.31 -32.32 -9.00
CA PRO A 394 -20.63 -32.18 -8.42
C PRO A 394 -20.82 -30.92 -7.56
N THR A 395 -19.77 -30.42 -6.95
CA THR A 395 -19.79 -29.21 -6.12
C THR A 395 -18.84 -28.13 -6.65
N ALA A 396 -19.18 -26.88 -6.40
CA ALA A 396 -18.30 -25.74 -6.73
C ALA A 396 -16.92 -25.85 -6.07
N PHE A 397 -16.86 -26.41 -4.87
CA PHE A 397 -15.64 -26.70 -4.14
C PHE A 397 -14.72 -27.68 -4.88
N GLU A 398 -15.25 -28.83 -5.31
CA GLU A 398 -14.49 -29.82 -6.08
C GLU A 398 -14.11 -29.27 -7.46
N ALA A 399 -14.97 -28.44 -8.06
CA ALA A 399 -14.69 -27.78 -9.32
C ALA A 399 -13.50 -26.81 -9.18
N PHE A 400 -13.43 -26.06 -8.07
CA PHE A 400 -12.36 -25.11 -7.80
C PHE A 400 -10.97 -25.78 -7.81
N VAL A 401 -10.81 -26.90 -7.10
CA VAL A 401 -9.56 -27.67 -7.06
C VAL A 401 -9.19 -28.25 -8.42
N LYS A 402 -10.17 -28.54 -9.28
CA LYS A 402 -9.96 -29.18 -10.59
C LYS A 402 -9.64 -28.21 -11.73
N VAL A 403 -9.75 -26.91 -11.51
CA VAL A 403 -9.45 -25.90 -12.53
C VAL A 403 -8.02 -26.03 -13.10
N PRO A 404 -6.94 -26.27 -12.29
CA PRO A 404 -5.61 -26.48 -12.84
C PRO A 404 -5.56 -27.63 -13.85
N LYS A 405 -6.13 -28.77 -13.52
CA LYS A 405 -6.21 -29.92 -14.43
C LYS A 405 -6.99 -29.62 -15.71
N PHE A 406 -8.05 -28.82 -15.62
CA PHE A 406 -8.86 -28.42 -16.76
C PHE A 406 -8.13 -27.46 -17.70
N LEU A 407 -7.34 -26.50 -17.15
CA LEU A 407 -6.60 -25.50 -17.92
C LEU A 407 -5.25 -25.97 -18.44
N ARG A 408 -4.69 -27.04 -17.89
CA ARG A 408 -3.41 -27.60 -18.34
C ARG A 408 -3.49 -28.10 -19.78
N PRO A 409 -2.50 -27.84 -20.65
CA PRO A 409 -1.23 -27.12 -20.42
C PRO A 409 -1.29 -25.61 -20.72
N HIS A 410 -2.46 -25.01 -20.81
CA HIS A 410 -2.67 -23.66 -21.32
C HIS A 410 -2.37 -22.56 -20.29
N THR A 411 -2.38 -22.88 -19.01
CA THR A 411 -2.07 -21.98 -17.90
C THR A 411 -0.88 -22.52 -17.11
N GLN A 412 0.04 -21.64 -16.70
CA GLN A 412 1.21 -21.96 -15.88
C GLN A 412 1.13 -21.31 -14.51
N ILE A 413 0.43 -20.17 -14.37
CA ILE A 413 0.26 -19.46 -13.10
C ILE A 413 -1.21 -19.49 -12.71
N TYR A 414 -1.53 -20.35 -11.75
CA TYR A 414 -2.88 -20.51 -11.21
C TYR A 414 -3.04 -19.57 -10.02
N CYS A 415 -3.86 -18.52 -10.20
CA CYS A 415 -4.04 -17.46 -9.21
C CYS A 415 -5.44 -17.57 -8.60
N THR A 416 -5.51 -17.99 -7.33
CA THR A 416 -6.77 -18.31 -6.65
C THR A 416 -7.19 -17.24 -5.65
N SER A 417 -8.50 -17.08 -5.49
CA SER A 417 -9.08 -16.15 -4.51
C SER A 417 -8.88 -16.65 -3.07
N GLU A 418 -8.25 -15.83 -2.23
CA GLU A 418 -8.16 -16.10 -0.78
C GLU A 418 -9.52 -16.09 -0.09
N TRP A 419 -10.50 -15.41 -0.67
CA TRP A 419 -11.88 -15.44 -0.15
C TRP A 419 -12.49 -16.83 -0.22
N VAL A 420 -12.32 -17.52 -1.36
CA VAL A 420 -12.82 -18.91 -1.54
C VAL A 420 -12.03 -19.89 -0.68
N LEU A 421 -10.73 -19.70 -0.54
CA LEU A 421 -9.90 -20.50 0.36
C LEU A 421 -10.38 -20.42 1.81
N GLY A 422 -10.85 -19.24 2.24
CA GLY A 422 -11.34 -19.02 3.61
C GLY A 422 -10.31 -19.46 4.65
N ASN A 423 -10.72 -20.25 5.62
CA ASN A 423 -9.88 -20.90 6.64
C ASN A 423 -9.69 -22.42 6.39
N ARG A 424 -9.80 -22.85 5.12
CA ARG A 424 -9.82 -24.23 4.69
C ARG A 424 -8.41 -24.72 4.33
N GLU A 425 -7.66 -25.19 5.33
CA GLU A 425 -6.32 -25.78 5.13
C GLU A 425 -6.34 -27.03 4.25
N ASP A 426 -7.44 -27.79 4.27
CA ASP A 426 -7.65 -28.96 3.40
C ASP A 426 -7.68 -28.53 1.93
N LEU A 427 -8.41 -27.46 1.62
CA LEU A 427 -8.51 -26.92 0.26
C LEU A 427 -7.16 -26.41 -0.25
N VAL A 428 -6.40 -25.73 0.60
CA VAL A 428 -5.03 -25.28 0.28
C VAL A 428 -4.13 -26.47 -0.06
N LYS A 429 -4.18 -27.53 0.75
CA LYS A 429 -3.42 -28.78 0.51
C LYS A 429 -3.80 -29.43 -0.81
N ASP A 430 -5.10 -29.51 -1.12
CA ASP A 430 -5.59 -30.11 -2.34
C ASP A 430 -5.14 -29.33 -3.59
N ILE A 431 -5.15 -27.99 -3.53
CA ILE A 431 -4.63 -27.15 -4.62
C ILE A 431 -3.13 -27.36 -4.81
N ILE A 432 -2.35 -27.32 -3.73
CA ILE A 432 -0.90 -27.53 -3.81
C ILE A 432 -0.58 -28.90 -4.40
N ALA A 433 -1.34 -29.92 -4.05
CA ALA A 433 -1.17 -31.28 -4.58
C ALA A 433 -1.52 -31.38 -6.09
N GLU A 434 -2.37 -30.50 -6.59
CA GLU A 434 -2.72 -30.47 -8.03
C GLU A 434 -1.68 -29.70 -8.87
N ILE A 435 -0.98 -28.71 -8.31
CA ILE A 435 0.05 -27.93 -9.00
C ILE A 435 1.27 -28.79 -9.30
N GLN A 436 1.85 -28.64 -10.48
CA GLN A 436 3.00 -29.40 -11.00
C GLN A 436 4.22 -28.47 -11.24
N PRO A 437 4.98 -28.14 -10.18
CA PRO A 437 6.14 -27.24 -10.30
C PRO A 437 7.21 -27.76 -11.27
N GLU A 438 7.32 -29.08 -11.40
CA GLU A 438 8.22 -29.74 -12.37
C GLU A 438 7.88 -29.42 -13.84
N ASN A 439 6.63 -29.03 -14.10
CA ASN A 439 6.15 -28.58 -15.41
C ASN A 439 6.11 -27.05 -15.53
N GLY A 440 6.70 -26.33 -14.57
CA GLY A 440 6.73 -24.87 -14.55
C GLY A 440 5.44 -24.23 -14.06
N GLU A 441 4.56 -25.01 -13.40
CA GLU A 441 3.34 -24.48 -12.81
C GLU A 441 3.63 -23.79 -11.48
N GLU A 442 2.93 -22.66 -11.24
CA GLU A 442 3.02 -21.84 -10.04
C GLU A 442 1.63 -21.63 -9.45
N TRP A 443 1.56 -21.54 -8.12
CA TRP A 443 0.34 -21.17 -7.41
C TRP A 443 0.48 -19.78 -6.81
N TRP A 444 -0.35 -18.86 -7.26
CA TRP A 444 -0.47 -17.50 -6.74
C TRP A 444 -1.84 -17.31 -6.07
N THR A 445 -1.96 -16.27 -5.26
CA THR A 445 -3.23 -15.90 -4.63
C THR A 445 -3.54 -14.42 -4.85
N TYR A 446 -4.79 -14.04 -4.62
CA TYR A 446 -5.23 -12.65 -4.64
C TYR A 446 -6.29 -12.37 -3.59
N VAL A 447 -6.38 -11.11 -3.16
CA VAL A 447 -7.50 -10.54 -2.41
C VAL A 447 -8.15 -9.43 -3.24
N CYS A 448 -9.41 -9.14 -2.95
CA CYS A 448 -10.18 -8.07 -3.60
C CYS A 448 -11.26 -7.56 -2.64
N MET A 449 -12.52 -7.45 -3.08
CA MET A 449 -13.64 -7.13 -2.21
C MET A 449 -13.85 -8.12 -1.04
N GLY A 450 -13.25 -9.25 -1.10
CA GLY A 450 -13.14 -10.26 -0.05
C GLY A 450 -11.73 -10.87 0.00
N PRO A 451 -11.41 -11.57 1.10
CA PRO A 451 -12.20 -11.78 2.30
C PRO A 451 -12.34 -10.52 3.17
N SER A 452 -13.31 -10.52 4.08
CA SER A 452 -13.52 -9.45 5.08
C SER A 452 -12.95 -9.86 6.44
N ASP A 453 -12.87 -8.89 7.37
CA ASP A 453 -12.52 -9.15 8.78
C ASP A 453 -13.30 -10.36 9.34
N PRO A 454 -12.66 -11.30 10.06
CA PRO A 454 -11.30 -11.26 10.62
C PRO A 454 -10.17 -11.69 9.68
N HIS A 455 -10.46 -12.10 8.45
CA HIS A 455 -9.42 -12.51 7.50
C HIS A 455 -8.59 -11.32 7.03
N PRO A 456 -7.28 -11.51 6.77
CA PRO A 456 -6.42 -10.43 6.28
C PRO A 456 -6.88 -9.89 4.93
N ASN A 457 -6.90 -8.57 4.80
CA ASN A 457 -7.13 -7.86 3.53
C ASN A 457 -6.63 -6.41 3.67
N TRP A 458 -6.82 -5.58 2.62
CA TRP A 458 -6.36 -4.20 2.56
C TRP A 458 -7.49 -3.17 2.53
N HIS A 459 -8.65 -3.50 3.08
CA HIS A 459 -9.76 -2.56 3.19
C HIS A 459 -9.42 -1.42 4.16
N LEU A 460 -9.98 -0.26 3.89
CA LEU A 460 -9.83 0.92 4.74
C LEU A 460 -10.44 0.64 6.12
N GLY A 461 -9.72 1.02 7.18
CA GLY A 461 -10.18 0.83 8.56
C GLY A 461 -9.77 -0.52 9.19
N MET A 462 -9.29 -1.49 8.43
CA MET A 462 -8.70 -2.70 9.00
C MET A 462 -7.42 -2.37 9.78
N ARG A 463 -7.05 -3.24 10.71
CA ARG A 463 -5.84 -3.06 11.52
C ARG A 463 -4.57 -3.22 10.69
N GLY A 464 -3.51 -2.54 11.09
CA GLY A 464 -2.25 -2.61 10.36
C GLY A 464 -1.61 -3.99 10.33
N THR A 465 -1.82 -4.79 11.36
CA THR A 465 -1.40 -6.21 11.37
C THR A 465 -2.19 -7.04 10.38
N GLN A 466 -3.49 -6.76 10.18
CA GLN A 466 -4.31 -7.43 9.15
C GLN A 466 -3.79 -7.12 7.75
N HIS A 467 -3.42 -5.85 7.47
CA HIS A 467 -2.82 -5.49 6.19
C HIS A 467 -1.51 -6.23 5.92
N ARG A 468 -0.67 -6.41 6.95
CA ARG A 468 0.63 -7.09 6.85
C ARG A 468 0.46 -8.61 6.75
N ALA A 469 -0.54 -9.16 7.43
CA ALA A 469 -0.82 -10.60 7.51
C ALA A 469 -1.24 -11.25 6.19
N VAL A 470 -1.69 -10.48 5.17
CA VAL A 470 -1.93 -11.01 3.83
C VAL A 470 -0.67 -11.70 3.30
N MET A 471 0.50 -11.09 3.47
CA MET A 471 1.76 -11.68 3.00
C MET A 471 2.21 -12.87 3.86
N TRP A 472 1.96 -12.85 5.17
CA TRP A 472 2.24 -14.02 6.03
C TRP A 472 1.39 -15.23 5.63
N ARG A 473 0.13 -15.00 5.24
CA ARG A 473 -0.77 -16.02 4.71
C ARG A 473 -0.19 -16.65 3.46
N VAL A 474 0.15 -15.85 2.45
CA VAL A 474 0.76 -16.33 1.21
C VAL A 474 1.98 -17.19 1.49
N TRP A 475 2.88 -16.70 2.35
CA TRP A 475 4.09 -17.45 2.69
C TRP A 475 3.78 -18.76 3.41
N LYS A 476 2.91 -18.74 4.44
CA LYS A 476 2.56 -19.95 5.20
C LYS A 476 1.88 -21.00 4.33
N GLU A 477 0.95 -20.60 3.49
CA GLU A 477 0.20 -21.50 2.63
C GLU A 477 1.03 -22.04 1.44
N GLY A 478 2.21 -21.48 1.17
CA GLY A 478 3.12 -21.95 0.13
C GLY A 478 2.88 -21.28 -1.24
N GLY A 479 2.16 -20.17 -1.28
CA GLY A 479 2.02 -19.35 -2.48
C GLY A 479 3.35 -18.84 -3.00
N THR A 480 3.54 -18.88 -4.31
CA THR A 480 4.78 -18.47 -5.00
C THR A 480 4.71 -17.09 -5.63
N GLY A 481 3.54 -16.45 -5.57
CA GLY A 481 3.30 -15.09 -6.04
C GLY A 481 1.96 -14.56 -5.56
N PHE A 482 1.71 -13.29 -5.83
CA PHE A 482 0.51 -12.59 -5.41
C PHE A 482 0.05 -11.61 -6.48
N LEU A 483 -1.26 -11.48 -6.65
CA LEU A 483 -1.87 -10.51 -7.56
C LEU A 483 -2.82 -9.59 -6.79
N TYR A 484 -2.81 -8.30 -7.15
CA TYR A 484 -3.86 -7.36 -6.75
C TYR A 484 -4.41 -6.63 -7.97
N TRP A 485 -5.73 -6.61 -8.10
CA TRP A 485 -6.42 -6.18 -9.31
C TRP A 485 -6.29 -4.69 -9.62
N GLY A 486 -6.12 -3.84 -8.59
CA GLY A 486 -6.06 -2.40 -8.75
C GLY A 486 -5.48 -1.67 -7.54
N ALA A 487 -4.72 -0.61 -7.77
CA ALA A 487 -4.13 0.21 -6.72
C ALA A 487 -4.49 1.70 -6.80
N ASN A 488 -5.08 2.16 -7.92
CA ASN A 488 -5.52 3.55 -8.15
C ASN A 488 -6.95 3.65 -8.69
N CYS A 489 -7.79 2.64 -8.44
CA CYS A 489 -9.12 2.50 -9.04
C CYS A 489 -10.20 3.24 -8.23
N TYR A 490 -9.98 4.49 -7.83
CA TYR A 490 -11.02 5.31 -7.22
C TYR A 490 -12.08 5.72 -8.25
N GLU A 491 -13.34 5.86 -7.79
CA GLU A 491 -14.44 6.37 -8.62
C GLU A 491 -14.22 7.85 -8.95
N LYS A 492 -13.78 8.62 -7.96
CA LYS A 492 -13.57 10.06 -8.09
C LYS A 492 -12.47 10.55 -7.16
N ALA A 493 -11.65 11.47 -7.66
CA ALA A 493 -10.71 12.23 -6.87
C ALA A 493 -10.70 13.67 -7.36
N ASN A 494 -11.33 14.57 -6.59
CA ASN A 494 -11.56 15.96 -7.00
C ASN A 494 -10.51 16.90 -6.45
N VAL A 495 -10.08 17.82 -7.31
CA VAL A 495 -9.31 19.00 -6.97
C VAL A 495 -10.19 20.22 -7.30
N PRO A 496 -10.38 21.21 -6.43
CA PRO A 496 -9.69 21.44 -5.15
C PRO A 496 -10.43 20.90 -3.92
N SER A 497 -11.56 20.20 -4.07
CA SER A 497 -12.35 19.74 -2.91
C SER A 497 -11.67 18.63 -2.10
N ALA A 498 -10.60 18.05 -2.65
CA ALA A 498 -9.84 16.96 -2.08
C ALA A 498 -10.70 15.75 -1.67
N GLU A 499 -11.81 15.57 -2.34
CA GLU A 499 -12.75 14.48 -2.12
C GLU A 499 -12.27 13.23 -2.85
N ILE A 500 -12.10 12.14 -2.11
CA ILE A 500 -11.81 10.81 -2.64
C ILE A 500 -13.03 9.95 -2.46
N ARG A 501 -13.53 9.39 -3.55
CA ARG A 501 -14.61 8.41 -3.55
C ARG A 501 -14.10 7.07 -4.03
N PHE A 502 -14.39 6.04 -3.26
CA PHE A 502 -14.15 4.66 -3.64
C PHE A 502 -15.26 4.16 -4.56
N ARG A 503 -14.98 3.13 -5.36
CA ARG A 503 -15.96 2.53 -6.26
C ARG A 503 -17.18 2.04 -5.50
N ARG A 504 -18.36 2.39 -5.99
CA ARG A 504 -19.63 1.93 -5.41
C ARG A 504 -19.72 0.40 -5.51
N GLY A 505 -20.18 -0.24 -4.43
CA GLY A 505 -20.35 -1.69 -4.35
C GLY A 505 -19.09 -2.46 -3.92
N LEU A 506 -17.94 -1.78 -3.77
CA LEU A 506 -16.74 -2.35 -3.20
C LEU A 506 -16.53 -1.84 -1.76
N PRO A 507 -15.89 -2.62 -0.89
CA PRO A 507 -15.46 -2.13 0.42
C PRO A 507 -14.54 -0.92 0.27
N PRO A 508 -14.65 0.10 1.13
CA PRO A 508 -13.76 1.24 1.07
C PRO A 508 -12.29 0.83 1.09
N GLY A 509 -11.51 1.37 0.16
CA GLY A 509 -10.09 1.07 0.02
C GLY A 509 -9.75 -0.12 -0.89
N ASP A 510 -10.71 -0.97 -1.24
CA ASP A 510 -10.48 -2.01 -2.24
C ASP A 510 -10.15 -1.38 -3.60
N GLY A 511 -9.06 -1.84 -4.21
CA GLY A 511 -8.55 -1.28 -5.47
C GLY A 511 -7.88 0.09 -5.36
N VAL A 512 -7.66 0.62 -4.15
CA VAL A 512 -7.02 1.93 -3.93
C VAL A 512 -5.99 1.84 -2.82
N LEU A 513 -4.71 1.93 -3.16
CA LEU A 513 -3.58 1.86 -2.24
C LEU A 513 -2.72 3.13 -2.24
N PHE A 514 -2.95 4.02 -3.18
CA PHE A 514 -2.32 5.35 -3.23
C PHE A 514 -3.27 6.37 -3.86
N TYR A 515 -2.94 7.62 -3.71
CA TYR A 515 -3.80 8.75 -4.07
C TYR A 515 -3.08 9.70 -5.03
N PRO A 516 -3.81 10.48 -5.84
CA PRO A 516 -3.21 11.50 -6.69
C PRO A 516 -2.60 12.62 -5.84
N GLY A 517 -1.35 12.99 -6.11
CA GLY A 517 -0.65 14.03 -5.35
C GLY A 517 -1.36 15.38 -5.39
N LYS A 518 -1.93 15.76 -6.53
CA LYS A 518 -2.69 17.02 -6.70
C LYS A 518 -3.88 17.18 -5.76
N VAL A 519 -4.39 16.11 -5.18
CA VAL A 519 -5.46 16.17 -4.17
C VAL A 519 -4.96 16.82 -2.89
N PHE A 520 -3.68 16.64 -2.55
CA PHE A 520 -3.08 17.07 -1.29
C PHE A 520 -2.10 18.24 -1.44
N SER A 521 -1.50 18.39 -2.62
CA SER A 521 -0.45 19.39 -2.89
C SER A 521 -0.51 19.86 -4.34
N SER A 522 0.48 20.66 -4.77
CA SER A 522 0.68 21.03 -6.18
C SER A 522 1.41 19.97 -6.99
N SER A 523 1.95 18.93 -6.34
CA SER A 523 2.72 17.86 -6.99
C SER A 523 1.83 16.84 -7.69
N ASN A 524 2.33 16.29 -8.80
CA ASN A 524 1.76 15.12 -9.47
C ASN A 524 2.24 13.79 -8.85
N GLU A 525 3.23 13.82 -7.96
CA GLU A 525 3.78 12.61 -7.36
C GLU A 525 2.70 11.88 -6.55
N PRO A 526 2.55 10.56 -6.73
CA PRO A 526 1.56 9.78 -5.99
C PRO A 526 1.77 9.85 -4.47
N VAL A 527 0.68 9.91 -3.73
CA VAL A 527 0.67 9.89 -2.27
C VAL A 527 0.32 8.49 -1.79
N ALA A 528 1.25 7.83 -1.10
CA ALA A 528 1.04 6.49 -0.55
C ALA A 528 -0.05 6.47 0.52
N SER A 529 -0.69 5.32 0.70
CA SER A 529 -1.47 5.03 1.91
C SER A 529 -0.62 4.36 2.99
N VAL A 530 -1.06 4.41 4.24
CA VAL A 530 -0.46 3.59 5.32
C VAL A 530 -0.57 2.09 4.99
N ARG A 531 -1.60 1.70 4.24
CA ARG A 531 -1.80 0.32 3.77
C ARG A 531 -0.68 -0.12 2.83
N LEU A 532 -0.28 0.73 1.89
CA LEU A 532 0.81 0.46 0.96
C LEU A 532 2.16 0.27 1.68
N GLU A 533 2.46 1.10 2.69
CA GLU A 533 3.64 0.92 3.55
C GLU A 533 3.60 -0.41 4.33
N ARG A 534 2.41 -0.82 4.79
CA ARG A 534 2.24 -2.08 5.51
C ARG A 534 2.34 -3.31 4.59
N ILE A 535 1.94 -3.17 3.32
CA ILE A 535 2.17 -4.18 2.28
C ILE A 535 3.68 -4.35 2.06
N LEU A 536 4.41 -3.24 1.92
CA LEU A 536 5.88 -3.27 1.83
C LEU A 536 6.48 -4.01 3.02
N SER A 537 6.06 -3.69 4.25
CA SER A 537 6.53 -4.38 5.45
C SER A 537 6.23 -5.87 5.42
N GLY A 538 5.04 -6.29 4.95
CA GLY A 538 4.69 -7.70 4.79
C GLY A 538 5.55 -8.43 3.75
N LEU A 539 5.87 -7.77 2.64
CA LEU A 539 6.80 -8.30 1.63
C LEU A 539 8.23 -8.44 2.18
N GLN A 540 8.67 -7.50 3.01
CA GLN A 540 9.97 -7.58 3.70
C GLN A 540 9.99 -8.74 4.71
N ASP A 541 8.88 -8.99 5.44
CA ASP A 541 8.78 -10.15 6.32
C ASP A 541 8.98 -11.48 5.60
N ILE A 542 8.48 -11.59 4.36
CA ILE A 542 8.70 -12.79 3.53
C ILE A 542 10.19 -13.01 3.29
N GLU A 543 10.95 -11.95 3.06
CA GLU A 543 12.41 -12.07 2.85
C GLU A 543 13.12 -12.59 4.12
N TYR A 544 12.71 -12.13 5.30
CA TYR A 544 13.21 -12.64 6.57
C TYR A 544 12.87 -14.13 6.77
N LEU A 545 11.62 -14.51 6.55
CA LEU A 545 11.16 -15.89 6.67
C LEU A 545 11.88 -16.81 5.66
N ARG A 546 12.14 -16.32 4.45
CA ARG A 546 12.93 -17.06 3.44
C ARG A 546 14.40 -17.18 3.83
N LEU A 547 15.00 -16.14 4.37
CA LEU A 547 16.38 -16.19 4.88
C LEU A 547 16.50 -17.25 5.97
N TYR A 548 15.58 -17.24 6.94
CA TYR A 548 15.55 -18.24 8.01
C TYR A 548 15.36 -19.66 7.48
N SER A 549 14.34 -19.84 6.63
CA SER A 549 14.02 -21.15 6.04
C SER A 549 15.13 -21.69 5.12
N SER A 550 15.90 -20.84 4.48
CA SER A 550 17.04 -21.27 3.68
C SER A 550 18.17 -21.88 4.51
N ARG A 551 18.28 -21.51 5.78
CA ARG A 551 19.29 -22.03 6.72
C ARG A 551 18.79 -23.23 7.52
N TYR A 552 17.54 -23.21 7.95
CA TYR A 552 17.00 -24.17 8.92
C TYR A 552 15.91 -25.09 8.35
N GLY A 553 15.46 -24.83 7.14
CA GLY A 553 14.38 -25.57 6.50
C GLY A 553 13.01 -24.90 6.63
N ARG A 554 12.11 -25.30 5.75
CA ARG A 554 10.75 -24.76 5.68
C ARG A 554 9.93 -25.00 6.95
N ASP A 555 10.07 -26.21 7.53
CA ASP A 555 9.32 -26.60 8.72
C ASP A 555 9.70 -25.74 9.94
N GLU A 556 10.97 -25.40 10.08
CA GLU A 556 11.44 -24.49 11.13
C GLU A 556 10.90 -23.07 10.93
N GLY A 557 10.81 -22.62 9.68
CA GLY A 557 10.16 -21.33 9.36
C GLY A 557 8.67 -21.33 9.72
N LEU A 558 7.95 -22.41 9.49
CA LEU A 558 6.56 -22.57 9.92
C LEU A 558 6.42 -22.60 11.44
N ALA A 559 7.29 -23.36 12.13
CA ALA A 559 7.34 -23.42 13.59
C ALA A 559 7.65 -22.04 14.21
N LEU A 560 8.45 -21.21 13.55
CA LEU A 560 8.75 -19.85 14.00
C LEU A 560 7.49 -18.96 14.04
N LEU A 561 6.60 -19.07 13.06
CA LEU A 561 5.34 -18.31 13.04
C LEU A 561 4.45 -18.67 14.24
N GLU A 562 4.38 -19.95 14.61
CA GLU A 562 3.63 -20.42 15.78
C GLU A 562 4.30 -20.00 17.09
N LYS A 563 5.61 -20.22 17.20
CA LYS A 563 6.43 -19.90 18.40
C LYS A 563 6.30 -18.42 18.77
N THR A 564 6.33 -17.54 17.79
CA THR A 564 6.23 -16.09 18.00
C THR A 564 4.80 -15.59 18.12
N GLY A 565 3.80 -16.43 17.84
CA GLY A 565 2.39 -16.04 17.81
C GLY A 565 2.04 -15.11 16.64
N LEU A 566 2.90 -15.05 15.61
CA LEU A 566 2.72 -14.14 14.50
C LEU A 566 1.51 -14.52 13.63
N TYR A 567 1.49 -15.77 13.14
CA TYR A 567 0.46 -16.24 12.23
C TYR A 567 0.27 -17.75 12.31
N GLN A 568 -0.96 -18.17 12.59
CA GLN A 568 -1.37 -19.58 12.62
C GLN A 568 -2.40 -19.91 11.55
N GLY A 569 -3.17 -18.92 11.09
CA GLY A 569 -4.21 -19.06 10.07
C GLY A 569 -4.95 -17.75 9.84
N PRO A 570 -5.84 -17.68 8.85
CA PRO A 570 -6.48 -16.43 8.42
C PRO A 570 -7.42 -15.80 9.47
N GLU A 571 -7.82 -16.56 10.50
CA GLU A 571 -8.58 -16.08 11.65
C GLU A 571 -7.76 -16.07 12.95
N ARG A 572 -6.50 -16.54 12.90
CA ARG A 572 -5.62 -16.70 14.07
C ARG A 572 -4.22 -16.14 13.78
N TYR A 573 -4.06 -14.87 13.95
CA TYR A 573 -2.80 -14.16 13.82
C TYR A 573 -2.75 -12.98 14.81
N THR A 574 -1.57 -12.41 14.98
CA THR A 574 -1.39 -11.31 15.93
C THR A 574 -2.16 -10.06 15.51
N LEU A 575 -2.77 -9.40 16.48
CA LEU A 575 -3.29 -8.05 16.33
C LEU A 575 -2.34 -7.00 16.96
N GLU A 576 -1.23 -7.46 17.55
CA GLU A 576 -0.23 -6.65 18.22
C GLU A 576 1.08 -6.62 17.43
N HIS A 577 1.91 -5.61 17.68
CA HIS A 577 3.20 -5.46 16.99
C HIS A 577 4.30 -6.35 17.55
N MET A 578 4.29 -6.63 18.87
CA MET A 578 5.35 -7.38 19.54
C MET A 578 5.71 -8.74 18.91
N PRO A 579 4.77 -9.56 18.42
CA PRO A 579 5.12 -10.80 17.73
C PRO A 579 5.92 -10.60 16.43
N ILE A 580 5.76 -9.44 15.77
CA ILE A 580 6.55 -9.08 14.59
C ILE A 580 8.01 -8.85 15.00
N ASP A 581 8.22 -8.05 16.06
CA ASP A 581 9.56 -7.79 16.60
C ASP A 581 10.20 -9.09 17.11
N ALA A 582 9.41 -9.96 17.73
CA ALA A 582 9.88 -11.27 18.23
C ALA A 582 10.34 -12.15 17.05
N MET A 583 9.57 -12.27 15.99
CA MET A 583 9.93 -13.03 14.78
C MET A 583 11.23 -12.49 14.18
N ARG A 584 11.33 -11.18 13.98
CA ARG A 584 12.50 -10.53 13.40
C ARG A 584 13.73 -10.71 14.30
N GLY A 585 13.58 -10.55 15.62
CA GLY A 585 14.65 -10.76 16.61
C GLY A 585 15.17 -12.21 16.63
N GLU A 586 14.28 -13.20 16.56
CA GLU A 586 14.66 -14.62 16.46
C GLU A 586 15.46 -14.89 15.17
N ILE A 587 15.02 -14.34 14.04
CA ILE A 587 15.73 -14.48 12.77
C ILE A 587 17.09 -13.79 12.83
N PHE A 588 17.17 -12.60 13.40
CA PHE A 588 18.44 -11.88 13.58
C PHE A 588 19.42 -12.70 14.42
N ASN A 589 18.98 -13.19 15.58
CA ASN A 589 19.83 -13.98 16.48
C ASN A 589 20.30 -15.29 15.84
N ALA A 590 19.43 -15.96 15.08
CA ALA A 590 19.75 -17.22 14.40
C ALA A 590 20.62 -17.02 13.14
N CYS A 591 20.48 -15.89 12.47
CA CYS A 591 21.21 -15.60 11.22
C CYS A 591 22.46 -14.72 11.42
N ARG A 592 22.69 -14.24 12.61
CA ARG A 592 23.90 -13.53 13.00
C ARG A 592 25.07 -14.50 12.96
N SER A 593 25.89 -14.44 11.94
CA SER A 593 27.08 -15.28 11.74
C SER A 593 28.28 -14.74 12.46
#